data_0d7f16159f81ded2fdc8ce3d178154d1
#
_entry.id   0d7f16159f81ded2fdc8ce3d178154d1
#
_cell.length_a   1.000
_cell.length_b   1.000
_cell.length_c   1.000
_cell.angle_alpha   90.00
_cell.angle_beta   90.00
_cell.angle_gamma   90.00
#
_symmetry.space_group_name_H-M   'P 1'
#
loop_
_entity.id
_entity.type
_entity.pdbx_description
1 polymer ?
#
loop_
_entity_poly.entity_id
_entity_poly.type
_entity_poly.pdbx_seq_one_letter_code
_entity_poly.pdbx_strand_id
1 'polypeptide(L)'
;MHRPLPFLVALLAAGTLVTGCGGSHKPDRPPSQPEPTGQPADFPSASGKTLNDLASTADGQGPVLAPSVSLLHKGVNRYGFALFDTARKQITGAEVALYTARADGSGVRGPYVARSESLAVKPQFQSQTVAQDPDAAKSVYVADVPFKRNGKQAVVAIAKLDGRLLVTNGFSVNVTPASSGGPPGAGAKAIKVHTQTLTDVGGDAAALDTRRPFAKDLLQTDLADVLGKKPVVITFATPLLCASRVCGPVVDIVEQVKATAPKDVAFIHQEIYKDNQVNKGVRSQVATWRLASEPWTFVIDRTGKISTRFEGAYSVGELQRAVAKVA
;
A
#
# COMPACT_ATOMS: atom_id res chain seq x y z
N MET A 1 -62.54 18.45 -71.41
CA MET A 1 -63.13 18.68 -70.09
C MET A 1 -62.57 17.63 -69.11
N HIS A 2 -61.43 17.87 -68.50
CA HIS A 2 -60.87 16.97 -67.49
C HIS A 2 -60.44 17.82 -66.31
N ARG A 3 -61.08 17.58 -65.19
CA ARG A 3 -60.71 18.18 -63.90
C ARG A 3 -59.61 17.34 -63.27
N PRO A 4 -58.51 17.93 -62.68
CA PRO A 4 -57.60 17.21 -61.83
C PRO A 4 -58.05 17.29 -60.38
N LEU A 5 -57.89 16.15 -59.67
CA LEU A 5 -58.02 16.01 -58.22
C LEU A 5 -56.77 16.61 -57.51
N PRO A 6 -56.90 17.15 -56.26
CA PRO A 6 -55.78 17.57 -55.48
C PRO A 6 -55.20 16.40 -54.66
N PHE A 7 -53.88 16.25 -54.73
CA PHE A 7 -53.13 15.38 -53.87
C PHE A 7 -53.03 15.98 -52.46
N LEU A 8 -53.46 15.22 -51.45
CA LEU A 8 -53.23 15.51 -50.01
C LEU A 8 -51.85 14.99 -49.61
N VAL A 9 -50.94 15.90 -49.27
CA VAL A 9 -49.62 15.53 -48.67
C VAL A 9 -49.81 15.46 -47.19
N ALA A 10 -49.75 14.26 -46.62
CA ALA A 10 -49.68 14.03 -45.17
C ALA A 10 -48.21 14.20 -44.65
N LEU A 11 -47.98 15.26 -43.90
CA LEU A 11 -46.71 15.42 -43.17
C LEU A 11 -46.71 14.48 -41.94
N LEU A 12 -45.88 13.44 -41.97
CA LEU A 12 -45.52 12.67 -40.79
C LEU A 12 -44.45 13.42 -40.03
N ALA A 13 -44.78 13.97 -38.86
CA ALA A 13 -43.81 14.49 -37.90
C ALA A 13 -43.20 13.32 -37.14
N ALA A 14 -41.93 12.97 -37.46
CA ALA A 14 -41.13 12.01 -36.69
C ALA A 14 -40.58 12.71 -35.44
N GLY A 15 -41.21 12.47 -34.30
CA GLY A 15 -40.70 12.88 -32.99
C GLY A 15 -39.54 11.99 -32.59
N THR A 16 -38.30 12.53 -32.60
CA THR A 16 -37.13 11.87 -32.04
C THR A 16 -37.19 11.96 -30.52
N LEU A 17 -37.54 10.86 -29.85
CA LEU A 17 -37.34 10.68 -28.42
C LEU A 17 -35.84 10.51 -28.16
N VAL A 18 -35.20 11.56 -27.66
CA VAL A 18 -33.84 11.48 -27.11
C VAL A 18 -33.94 10.82 -25.72
N THR A 19 -33.79 9.51 -25.69
CA THR A 19 -33.55 8.80 -24.41
C THR A 19 -32.15 9.14 -23.94
N GLY A 20 -32.04 10.12 -23.05
CA GLY A 20 -30.81 10.39 -22.28
C GLY A 20 -30.52 9.21 -21.38
N CYS A 21 -29.60 8.33 -21.79
CA CYS A 21 -28.97 7.36 -20.89
C CYS A 21 -28.11 8.13 -19.88
N GLY A 22 -28.72 8.53 -18.77
CA GLY A 22 -28.00 8.90 -17.56
C GLY A 22 -27.31 7.67 -17.00
N GLY A 23 -26.09 7.37 -17.47
CA GLY A 23 -25.25 6.34 -16.89
C GLY A 23 -24.87 6.74 -15.48
N SER A 24 -25.61 6.26 -14.47
CA SER A 24 -25.12 6.26 -13.11
C SER A 24 -23.83 5.41 -13.09
N HIS A 25 -22.67 6.05 -13.05
CA HIS A 25 -21.42 5.38 -12.77
C HIS A 25 -21.55 4.76 -11.37
N LYS A 26 -21.87 3.47 -11.31
CA LYS A 26 -21.64 2.70 -10.10
C LYS A 26 -20.12 2.73 -9.86
N PRO A 27 -19.68 3.05 -8.63
CA PRO A 27 -18.25 2.97 -8.34
C PRO A 27 -17.75 1.56 -8.67
N ASP A 28 -16.66 1.48 -9.42
CA ASP A 28 -16.07 0.21 -9.83
C ASP A 28 -15.81 -0.64 -8.58
N ARG A 29 -16.21 -1.90 -8.63
CA ARG A 29 -15.94 -2.84 -7.53
C ARG A 29 -14.42 -2.90 -7.33
N PRO A 30 -13.93 -2.72 -6.07
CA PRO A 30 -12.51 -2.85 -5.82
C PRO A 30 -11.98 -4.19 -6.34
N PRO A 31 -10.76 -4.23 -6.89
CA PRO A 31 -10.20 -5.48 -7.43
C PRO A 31 -10.08 -6.52 -6.32
N SER A 32 -10.21 -7.80 -6.69
CA SER A 32 -9.94 -8.93 -5.79
C SER A 32 -8.49 -8.85 -5.30
N GLN A 33 -8.25 -9.44 -4.12
CA GLN A 33 -6.88 -9.63 -3.66
C GLN A 33 -6.17 -10.61 -4.60
N PRO A 34 -4.90 -10.33 -5.03
CA PRO A 34 -4.13 -11.30 -5.78
C PRO A 34 -3.99 -12.63 -5.03
N GLU A 35 -4.03 -13.72 -5.76
CA GLU A 35 -3.75 -15.05 -5.20
C GLU A 35 -2.29 -15.15 -4.73
N PRO A 36 -1.99 -16.02 -3.77
CA PRO A 36 -0.61 -16.35 -3.41
C PRO A 36 0.21 -16.79 -4.63
N THR A 37 1.51 -16.50 -4.60
CA THR A 37 2.43 -16.87 -5.71
C THR A 37 2.68 -18.37 -5.84
N GLY A 38 2.28 -19.17 -4.85
CA GLY A 38 2.37 -20.65 -4.83
C GLY A 38 1.34 -21.24 -3.87
N GLN A 39 1.38 -22.54 -3.68
CA GLN A 39 0.53 -23.25 -2.73
C GLN A 39 1.34 -23.70 -1.50
N PRO A 40 0.73 -23.85 -0.31
CA PRO A 40 1.44 -24.35 0.87
C PRO A 40 2.14 -25.69 0.66
N ALA A 41 1.58 -26.56 -0.20
CA ALA A 41 2.15 -27.86 -0.53
C ALA A 41 3.46 -27.78 -1.35
N ASP A 42 3.74 -26.64 -1.99
CA ASP A 42 4.97 -26.41 -2.77
C ASP A 42 6.18 -26.12 -1.87
N PHE A 43 5.96 -25.96 -0.56
CA PHE A 43 6.98 -25.58 0.41
C PHE A 43 7.13 -26.62 1.52
N PRO A 44 8.33 -26.74 2.13
CA PRO A 44 8.56 -27.69 3.21
C PRO A 44 7.63 -27.50 4.40
N SER A 45 7.13 -28.58 4.97
CA SER A 45 6.35 -28.53 6.20
C SER A 45 7.19 -28.00 7.37
N ALA A 46 6.59 -27.15 8.19
CA ALA A 46 7.20 -26.62 9.43
C ALA A 46 7.07 -27.57 10.62
N SER A 47 6.25 -28.62 10.52
CA SER A 47 5.89 -29.48 11.65
C SER A 47 7.10 -30.17 12.25
N GLY A 48 7.32 -29.98 13.56
CA GLY A 48 8.41 -30.60 14.32
C GLY A 48 9.82 -30.09 14.00
N LYS A 49 9.96 -29.08 13.13
CA LYS A 49 11.26 -28.61 12.65
C LYS A 49 11.79 -27.41 13.44
N THR A 50 13.13 -27.32 13.47
CA THR A 50 13.87 -26.10 13.75
C THR A 50 14.14 -25.34 12.44
N LEU A 51 14.66 -24.09 12.53
CA LEU A 51 15.10 -23.34 11.35
C LEU A 51 16.25 -24.04 10.61
N ASN A 52 17.15 -24.72 11.33
CA ASN A 52 18.22 -25.47 10.70
C ASN A 52 17.68 -26.67 9.91
N ASP A 53 16.71 -27.42 10.49
CA ASP A 53 16.06 -28.52 9.79
C ASP A 53 15.32 -28.01 8.54
N LEU A 54 14.67 -26.86 8.65
CA LEU A 54 13.98 -26.23 7.52
C LEU A 54 15.00 -25.82 6.43
N ALA A 55 16.09 -25.18 6.79
CA ALA A 55 17.14 -24.74 5.88
C ALA A 55 17.77 -25.94 5.15
N SER A 56 17.93 -27.08 5.84
CA SER A 56 18.46 -28.33 5.25
C SER A 56 17.53 -28.96 4.22
N THR A 57 16.27 -28.53 4.12
CA THR A 57 15.35 -28.96 3.07
C THR A 57 15.42 -28.10 1.80
N ALA A 58 16.17 -27.02 1.82
CA ALA A 58 16.38 -26.16 0.67
C ALA A 58 17.58 -26.61 -0.15
N ASP A 59 17.56 -26.30 -1.45
CA ASP A 59 18.62 -26.63 -2.41
C ASP A 59 19.85 -25.73 -2.29
N GLY A 60 19.79 -24.74 -1.41
CA GLY A 60 20.89 -23.82 -1.13
C GLY A 60 20.44 -22.44 -0.60
N GLN A 61 21.43 -21.54 -0.51
CA GLN A 61 21.17 -20.15 -0.15
C GLN A 61 20.49 -19.42 -1.29
N GLY A 62 19.54 -18.59 -0.94
CA GLY A 62 18.71 -17.84 -1.86
C GLY A 62 18.91 -16.33 -1.81
N PRO A 63 17.89 -15.60 -2.27
CA PRO A 63 17.90 -14.15 -2.28
C PRO A 63 17.94 -13.54 -0.89
N VAL A 64 18.27 -12.26 -0.83
CA VAL A 64 18.15 -11.45 0.38
C VAL A 64 16.69 -11.03 0.55
N LEU A 65 16.11 -11.39 1.69
CA LEU A 65 14.81 -10.87 2.11
C LEU A 65 15.01 -9.52 2.80
N ALA A 66 14.27 -8.50 2.36
CA ALA A 66 14.25 -7.18 2.97
C ALA A 66 12.82 -6.85 3.45
N PRO A 67 12.56 -6.82 4.77
CA PRO A 67 11.26 -6.42 5.29
C PRO A 67 10.93 -4.97 4.94
N SER A 68 9.68 -4.70 4.59
CA SER A 68 9.14 -3.34 4.44
C SER A 68 8.26 -2.93 5.63
N VAL A 69 8.29 -3.71 6.70
CA VAL A 69 7.56 -3.50 7.95
C VAL A 69 8.50 -3.65 9.14
N SER A 70 8.33 -2.84 10.14
CA SER A 70 9.09 -2.88 11.40
C SER A 70 8.21 -3.07 12.64
N LEU A 71 6.93 -2.68 12.56
CA LEU A 71 5.99 -2.75 13.66
C LEU A 71 5.13 -4.01 13.57
N LEU A 72 5.43 -4.97 14.44
CA LEU A 72 4.72 -6.24 14.51
C LEU A 72 4.07 -6.42 15.88
N HIS A 73 2.84 -6.93 15.88
CA HIS A 73 2.08 -7.22 17.09
C HIS A 73 1.69 -8.70 17.16
N LYS A 74 1.39 -9.17 18.37
CA LYS A 74 0.77 -10.48 18.54
C LYS A 74 -0.56 -10.52 17.79
N GLY A 75 -0.78 -11.57 17.00
CA GLY A 75 -1.93 -11.73 16.09
C GLY A 75 -1.47 -11.79 14.63
N VAL A 76 -2.41 -11.67 13.72
CA VAL A 76 -2.13 -11.66 12.28
C VAL A 76 -1.61 -10.29 11.88
N ASN A 77 -0.45 -10.28 11.20
CA ASN A 77 0.19 -9.08 10.65
C ASN A 77 0.31 -9.21 9.13
N ARG A 78 0.00 -8.14 8.42
CA ARG A 78 0.41 -7.99 7.03
C ARG A 78 1.93 -7.82 6.98
N TYR A 79 2.65 -8.85 6.62
CA TYR A 79 4.11 -8.81 6.54
C TYR A 79 4.52 -8.52 5.09
N GLY A 80 4.88 -7.27 4.81
CA GLY A 80 5.40 -6.84 3.53
C GLY A 80 6.92 -7.02 3.46
N PHE A 81 7.44 -7.46 2.32
CA PHE A 81 8.88 -7.64 2.10
C PHE A 81 9.23 -7.64 0.62
N ALA A 82 10.49 -7.43 0.31
CA ALA A 82 11.05 -7.62 -1.02
C ALA A 82 12.12 -8.71 -1.02
N LEU A 83 12.39 -9.28 -2.18
CA LEU A 83 13.51 -10.18 -2.43
C LEU A 83 14.50 -9.51 -3.37
N PHE A 84 15.79 -9.65 -3.08
CA PHE A 84 16.86 -9.10 -3.91
C PHE A 84 17.90 -10.19 -4.21
N ASP A 85 18.42 -10.17 -5.44
CA ASP A 85 19.57 -10.99 -5.80
C ASP A 85 20.88 -10.40 -5.24
N THR A 86 21.98 -11.07 -5.50
CA THR A 86 23.33 -10.63 -5.08
C THR A 86 23.79 -9.33 -5.76
N ALA A 87 23.21 -8.98 -6.92
CA ALA A 87 23.44 -7.72 -7.61
C ALA A 87 22.50 -6.59 -7.12
N ARG A 88 21.73 -6.83 -6.06
CA ARG A 88 20.73 -5.92 -5.48
C ARG A 88 19.56 -5.62 -6.41
N LYS A 89 19.32 -6.42 -7.43
CA LYS A 89 18.13 -6.35 -8.26
C LYS A 89 16.95 -6.99 -7.56
N GLN A 90 15.81 -6.31 -7.59
CA GLN A 90 14.57 -6.85 -7.03
C GLN A 90 14.09 -8.05 -7.83
N ILE A 91 13.80 -9.15 -7.14
CA ILE A 91 13.17 -10.36 -7.69
C ILE A 91 11.67 -10.20 -7.53
N THR A 92 10.92 -10.27 -8.63
CA THR A 92 9.47 -10.12 -8.67
C THR A 92 8.82 -11.42 -9.15
N GLY A 93 7.59 -11.72 -8.69
CA GLY A 93 6.81 -12.86 -9.20
C GLY A 93 7.29 -14.25 -8.78
N ALA A 94 8.28 -14.36 -7.89
CA ALA A 94 8.70 -15.66 -7.35
C ALA A 94 7.61 -16.28 -6.46
N GLU A 95 7.54 -17.62 -6.47
CA GLU A 95 6.81 -18.36 -5.43
C GLU A 95 7.61 -18.26 -4.13
N VAL A 96 6.99 -17.77 -3.04
CA VAL A 96 7.70 -17.58 -1.78
C VAL A 96 6.80 -17.78 -0.57
N ALA A 97 7.32 -18.46 0.45
CA ALA A 97 6.66 -18.62 1.73
C ALA A 97 7.53 -18.17 2.88
N LEU A 98 6.92 -17.50 3.86
CA LEU A 98 7.54 -17.12 5.11
C LEU A 98 7.37 -18.22 6.16
N TYR A 99 8.36 -18.29 7.03
CA TYR A 99 8.35 -19.10 8.24
C TYR A 99 8.76 -18.26 9.43
N THR A 100 8.15 -18.53 10.58
CA THR A 100 8.50 -17.90 11.85
C THR A 100 8.96 -18.94 12.84
N ALA A 101 9.86 -18.56 13.74
CA ALA A 101 10.32 -19.42 14.81
C ALA A 101 10.57 -18.61 16.10
N ARG A 102 10.83 -19.29 17.20
CA ARG A 102 11.40 -18.63 18.39
C ARG A 102 12.80 -18.07 18.06
N ALA A 103 13.30 -17.19 18.91
CA ALA A 103 14.62 -16.58 18.72
C ALA A 103 15.77 -17.61 18.65
N ASP A 104 15.61 -18.77 19.30
CA ASP A 104 16.53 -19.89 19.26
C ASP A 104 16.37 -20.81 18.03
N GLY A 105 15.50 -20.46 17.11
CA GLY A 105 15.19 -21.22 15.89
C GLY A 105 14.24 -22.38 16.09
N SER A 106 13.76 -22.66 17.30
CA SER A 106 12.84 -23.75 17.58
C SER A 106 11.38 -23.39 17.28
N GLY A 107 10.54 -24.43 17.10
CA GLY A 107 9.09 -24.28 16.96
C GLY A 107 8.67 -23.49 15.72
N VAL A 108 9.24 -23.86 14.59
CA VAL A 108 8.93 -23.29 13.26
C VAL A 108 7.44 -23.39 12.96
N ARG A 109 6.92 -22.34 12.34
CA ARG A 109 5.55 -22.20 11.88
C ARG A 109 5.54 -21.66 10.45
N GLY A 110 4.56 -22.08 9.68
CA GLY A 110 4.41 -21.79 8.25
C GLY A 110 4.16 -23.10 7.50
N PRO A 111 4.25 -23.13 6.17
CA PRO A 111 4.53 -22.00 5.30
C PRO A 111 3.40 -20.96 5.28
N TYR A 112 3.73 -19.67 5.33
CA TYR A 112 2.81 -18.56 5.05
C TYR A 112 3.11 -18.06 3.66
N VAL A 113 2.36 -18.55 2.67
CA VAL A 113 2.61 -18.23 1.26
C VAL A 113 2.27 -16.78 0.99
N ALA A 114 3.19 -16.08 0.36
CA ALA A 114 3.00 -14.68 0.02
C ALA A 114 2.31 -14.51 -1.33
N ARG A 115 1.60 -13.40 -1.49
CA ARG A 115 1.15 -12.89 -2.78
C ARG A 115 2.09 -11.78 -3.24
N SER A 116 2.19 -11.58 -4.54
CA SER A 116 2.93 -10.47 -5.13
C SER A 116 1.98 -9.33 -5.45
N GLU A 117 2.22 -8.16 -4.88
CA GLU A 117 1.45 -6.93 -5.09
C GLU A 117 2.29 -5.98 -5.95
N SER A 118 1.81 -5.65 -7.16
CA SER A 118 2.48 -4.71 -8.06
C SER A 118 2.36 -3.28 -7.56
N LEU A 119 3.44 -2.52 -7.62
CA LEU A 119 3.46 -1.08 -7.32
C LEU A 119 3.27 -0.21 -8.57
N ALA A 120 3.05 -0.84 -9.72
CA ALA A 120 2.82 -0.13 -10.96
C ALA A 120 1.53 0.70 -10.92
N VAL A 121 1.60 1.90 -11.45
CA VAL A 121 0.47 2.80 -11.68
C VAL A 121 0.29 3.04 -13.17
N LYS A 122 -0.87 3.59 -13.56
CA LYS A 122 -1.06 4.06 -14.94
C LYS A 122 -0.08 5.19 -15.25
N PRO A 123 0.42 5.31 -16.50
CA PRO A 123 1.49 6.27 -16.84
C PRO A 123 1.25 7.72 -16.40
N GLN A 124 0.00 8.19 -16.45
CA GLN A 124 -0.35 9.56 -16.05
C GLN A 124 -0.18 9.84 -14.55
N PHE A 125 -0.07 8.81 -13.72
CA PHE A 125 0.15 8.93 -12.27
C PHE A 125 1.59 8.65 -11.87
N GLN A 126 2.43 8.16 -12.79
CA GLN A 126 3.82 7.88 -12.49
C GLN A 126 4.61 9.19 -12.38
N SER A 127 5.26 9.39 -11.24
CA SER A 127 6.14 10.54 -11.04
C SER A 127 7.44 10.40 -11.83
N GLN A 128 8.03 11.53 -12.19
CA GLN A 128 9.36 11.57 -12.83
C GLN A 128 10.42 10.96 -11.92
N THR A 129 10.32 11.19 -10.61
CA THR A 129 11.22 10.62 -9.60
C THR A 129 11.25 9.10 -9.67
N VAL A 130 10.08 8.45 -9.77
CA VAL A 130 9.95 6.99 -9.90
C VAL A 130 10.38 6.51 -11.29
N ALA A 131 9.98 7.22 -12.34
CA ALA A 131 10.31 6.84 -13.73
C ALA A 131 11.80 6.89 -14.03
N GLN A 132 12.54 7.78 -13.35
CA GLN A 132 13.99 7.97 -13.53
C GLN A 132 14.83 7.16 -12.55
N ASP A 133 14.23 6.57 -11.51
CA ASP A 133 14.95 5.72 -10.55
C ASP A 133 14.92 4.24 -10.99
N PRO A 134 16.05 3.70 -11.51
CA PRO A 134 16.11 2.31 -11.95
C PRO A 134 15.88 1.30 -10.82
N ASP A 135 16.13 1.73 -9.58
CA ASP A 135 15.99 0.93 -8.37
C ASP A 135 14.67 1.19 -7.62
N ALA A 136 13.77 2.01 -8.19
CA ALA A 136 12.43 2.17 -7.61
C ALA A 136 11.75 0.82 -7.42
N ALA A 137 11.12 0.62 -6.27
CA ALA A 137 10.45 -0.64 -5.95
C ALA A 137 9.32 -0.92 -6.95
N LYS A 138 9.29 -2.13 -7.51
CA LYS A 138 8.34 -2.55 -8.56
C LYS A 138 7.19 -3.39 -8.02
N SER A 139 7.44 -4.11 -6.93
CA SER A 139 6.45 -4.95 -6.25
C SER A 139 6.79 -5.11 -4.77
N VAL A 140 5.84 -5.61 -4.02
CA VAL A 140 6.02 -6.06 -2.64
C VAL A 140 5.39 -7.43 -2.49
N TYR A 141 6.09 -8.37 -1.86
CA TYR A 141 5.50 -9.61 -1.40
C TYR A 141 4.77 -9.36 -0.09
N VAL A 142 3.61 -9.97 0.07
CA VAL A 142 2.79 -9.81 1.27
C VAL A 142 2.30 -11.16 1.75
N ALA A 143 2.61 -11.51 2.98
CA ALA A 143 2.04 -12.67 3.66
C ALA A 143 1.29 -12.22 4.92
N ASP A 144 0.20 -12.92 5.24
CA ASP A 144 -0.54 -12.74 6.49
C ASP A 144 0.07 -13.68 7.54
N VAL A 145 0.91 -13.12 8.42
CA VAL A 145 1.72 -13.88 9.38
C VAL A 145 1.15 -13.80 10.80
N PRO A 146 0.67 -14.91 11.38
CA PRO A 146 0.13 -14.94 12.74
C PRO A 146 1.26 -15.10 13.78
N PHE A 147 1.77 -14.01 14.32
CA PHE A 147 2.69 -14.05 15.45
C PHE A 147 1.96 -14.42 16.74
N LYS A 148 2.34 -15.53 17.35
CA LYS A 148 1.64 -16.10 18.53
C LYS A 148 2.16 -15.57 19.87
N ARG A 149 3.34 -14.92 19.91
CA ARG A 149 4.03 -14.48 21.12
C ARG A 149 4.62 -13.10 20.94
N ASN A 150 4.73 -12.35 22.02
CA ASN A 150 5.56 -11.15 22.10
C ASN A 150 7.03 -11.52 22.25
N GLY A 151 7.91 -10.55 22.01
CA GLY A 151 9.36 -10.69 22.13
C GLY A 151 10.05 -11.02 20.80
N LYS A 152 11.32 -11.33 20.89
CA LYS A 152 12.15 -11.65 19.71
C LYS A 152 11.71 -12.96 19.08
N GLN A 153 11.56 -12.93 17.77
CA GLN A 153 11.26 -14.10 16.93
C GLN A 153 12.12 -14.04 15.68
N ALA A 154 12.37 -15.21 15.09
CA ALA A 154 13.06 -15.29 13.81
C ALA A 154 12.04 -15.39 12.67
N VAL A 155 12.35 -14.78 11.53
CA VAL A 155 11.61 -14.89 10.27
C VAL A 155 12.60 -15.28 9.18
N VAL A 156 12.22 -16.26 8.37
CA VAL A 156 12.97 -16.73 7.19
C VAL A 156 11.98 -16.97 6.06
N ALA A 157 12.43 -16.86 4.81
CA ALA A 157 11.62 -17.28 3.68
C ALA A 157 12.30 -18.43 2.93
N ILE A 158 11.48 -19.22 2.24
CA ILE A 158 11.91 -20.11 1.17
C ILE A 158 11.28 -19.59 -0.11
N ALA A 159 12.12 -19.30 -1.10
CA ALA A 159 11.71 -18.86 -2.43
C ALA A 159 11.98 -19.97 -3.44
N LYS A 160 11.05 -20.19 -4.35
CA LYS A 160 11.23 -21.11 -5.48
C LYS A 160 11.68 -20.30 -6.69
N LEU A 161 12.91 -20.52 -7.11
CA LEU A 161 13.55 -19.85 -8.24
C LEU A 161 14.15 -20.93 -9.15
N ASP A 162 13.84 -20.87 -10.43
CA ASP A 162 14.29 -21.83 -11.44
C ASP A 162 14.08 -23.30 -11.02
N GLY A 163 12.93 -23.58 -10.42
CA GLY A 163 12.54 -24.91 -9.94
C GLY A 163 13.22 -25.35 -8.64
N ARG A 164 14.10 -24.53 -8.05
CA ARG A 164 14.85 -24.84 -6.82
C ARG A 164 14.25 -24.09 -5.62
N LEU A 165 14.22 -24.75 -4.49
CA LEU A 165 13.84 -24.12 -3.22
C LEU A 165 15.09 -23.52 -2.55
N LEU A 166 15.12 -22.22 -2.42
CA LEU A 166 16.26 -21.48 -1.88
C LEU A 166 15.86 -20.78 -0.57
N VAL A 167 16.66 -20.96 0.49
CA VAL A 167 16.40 -20.32 1.78
C VAL A 167 17.03 -18.93 1.81
N THR A 168 16.25 -17.93 2.26
CA THR A 168 16.77 -16.56 2.42
C THR A 168 17.59 -16.43 3.70
N ASN A 169 18.30 -15.27 3.82
CA ASN A 169 18.80 -14.87 5.13
C ASN A 169 17.65 -14.76 6.16
N GLY A 170 17.92 -15.14 7.38
CA GLY A 170 16.99 -14.96 8.50
C GLY A 170 17.04 -13.56 9.11
N PHE A 171 15.91 -13.10 9.64
CA PHE A 171 15.79 -11.85 10.38
C PHE A 171 15.30 -12.10 11.80
N SER A 172 15.84 -11.33 12.73
CA SER A 172 15.25 -11.19 14.06
C SER A 172 14.23 -10.06 14.04
N VAL A 173 12.99 -10.36 14.41
CA VAL A 173 11.92 -9.38 14.54
C VAL A 173 11.48 -9.28 16.00
N ASN A 174 11.03 -8.09 16.42
CA ASN A 174 10.47 -7.91 17.74
C ASN A 174 8.96 -7.73 17.67
N VAL A 175 8.22 -8.67 18.19
CA VAL A 175 6.76 -8.63 18.27
C VAL A 175 6.36 -8.00 19.59
N THR A 176 5.63 -6.89 19.53
CA THR A 176 5.25 -6.11 20.71
C THR A 176 3.76 -6.26 21.04
N PRO A 177 3.34 -6.05 22.28
CA PRO A 177 1.92 -5.87 22.58
C PRO A 177 1.34 -4.69 21.78
N ALA A 178 0.09 -4.78 21.36
CA ALA A 178 -0.58 -3.68 20.66
C ALA A 178 -0.66 -2.38 21.51
N SER A 179 -0.54 -2.51 22.83
CA SER A 179 -0.50 -1.40 23.78
C SER A 179 0.88 -0.75 23.96
N SER A 180 1.94 -1.27 23.34
CA SER A 180 3.33 -0.86 23.59
C SER A 180 3.76 0.47 22.98
N GLY A 181 2.81 1.25 22.45
CA GLY A 181 3.09 2.52 21.78
C GLY A 181 3.17 2.36 20.25
N GLY A 182 3.72 3.37 19.58
CA GLY A 182 3.74 3.45 18.11
C GLY A 182 2.51 4.12 17.54
N PRO A 183 2.35 4.13 16.20
CA PRO A 183 1.21 4.72 15.54
C PRO A 183 -0.08 3.96 15.89
N PRO A 184 -1.24 4.65 15.88
CA PRO A 184 -2.51 4.03 16.19
C PRO A 184 -2.84 2.89 15.20
N GLY A 185 -3.39 1.80 15.73
CA GLY A 185 -3.78 0.62 14.95
C GLY A 185 -5.22 0.67 14.44
N ALA A 186 -5.62 -0.35 13.67
CA ALA A 186 -7.01 -0.50 13.26
C ALA A 186 -7.96 -0.56 14.49
N GLY A 187 -9.10 0.12 14.38
CA GLY A 187 -10.09 0.30 15.45
C GLY A 187 -9.78 1.47 16.42
N ALA A 188 -8.55 1.96 16.49
CA ALA A 188 -8.19 3.10 17.31
C ALA A 188 -8.62 4.43 16.65
N LYS A 189 -8.81 5.47 17.46
CA LYS A 189 -9.00 6.83 16.95
C LYS A 189 -7.72 7.33 16.30
N ALA A 190 -7.86 7.97 15.15
CA ALA A 190 -6.79 8.70 14.50
C ALA A 190 -6.38 9.94 15.33
N ILE A 191 -5.09 10.31 15.22
CA ILE A 191 -4.57 11.46 15.94
C ILE A 191 -4.84 12.73 15.15
N LYS A 192 -5.57 13.67 15.75
CA LYS A 192 -5.85 14.96 15.13
C LYS A 192 -4.58 15.83 15.15
N VAL A 193 -4.13 16.23 13.97
CA VAL A 193 -3.01 17.17 13.79
C VAL A 193 -3.34 18.10 12.64
N HIS A 194 -2.79 19.31 12.66
CA HIS A 194 -2.79 20.18 11.50
C HIS A 194 -1.82 19.62 10.45
N THR A 195 -2.30 19.37 9.24
CA THR A 195 -1.49 19.04 8.07
C THR A 195 -1.43 20.24 7.15
N GLN A 196 -0.21 20.74 6.91
CA GLN A 196 -0.03 21.92 6.07
C GLN A 196 -0.63 21.74 4.68
N THR A 197 -1.32 22.76 4.21
CA THR A 197 -1.95 22.83 2.88
C THR A 197 -1.22 23.84 1.98
N LEU A 198 -1.55 23.85 0.70
CA LEU A 198 -1.03 24.87 -0.24
C LEU A 198 -1.35 26.28 0.23
N THR A 199 -2.48 26.50 0.91
CA THR A 199 -2.84 27.81 1.45
C THR A 199 -1.87 28.26 2.53
N ASP A 200 -1.40 27.36 3.40
CA ASP A 200 -0.48 27.69 4.48
C ASP A 200 0.91 28.11 3.99
N VAL A 201 1.26 27.73 2.77
CA VAL A 201 2.57 28.04 2.16
C VAL A 201 2.47 28.99 0.96
N GLY A 202 1.35 29.73 0.82
CA GLY A 202 1.16 30.68 -0.26
C GLY A 202 1.18 30.05 -1.67
N GLY A 203 0.82 28.78 -1.78
CA GLY A 203 0.81 28.03 -3.05
C GLY A 203 2.12 27.35 -3.40
N ASP A 204 3.18 27.48 -2.58
CA ASP A 204 4.47 26.82 -2.83
C ASP A 204 4.40 25.30 -2.51
N ALA A 205 4.04 24.52 -3.52
CA ALA A 205 3.99 23.07 -3.39
C ALA A 205 5.36 22.42 -3.08
N ALA A 206 6.48 23.08 -3.42
CA ALA A 206 7.81 22.56 -3.14
C ALA A 206 8.14 22.54 -1.64
N ALA A 207 7.49 23.38 -0.86
CA ALA A 207 7.61 23.36 0.60
C ALA A 207 6.94 22.13 1.24
N LEU A 208 5.98 21.50 0.55
CA LEU A 208 5.13 20.43 1.08
C LEU A 208 5.33 19.06 0.44
N ASP A 209 6.00 19.00 -0.70
CA ASP A 209 6.09 17.76 -1.51
C ASP A 209 7.41 17.69 -2.28
N THR A 210 8.07 16.54 -2.17
CA THR A 210 9.30 16.25 -2.94
C THR A 210 9.04 15.47 -4.23
N ARG A 211 7.80 15.03 -4.49
CA ARG A 211 7.38 14.38 -5.74
C ARG A 211 7.48 15.34 -6.94
N ARG A 212 7.76 14.82 -8.13
CA ARG A 212 7.73 15.60 -9.38
C ARG A 212 6.92 14.86 -10.46
N PRO A 213 5.91 15.54 -11.07
CA PRO A 213 5.30 16.79 -10.64
C PRO A 213 4.67 16.68 -9.25
N PHE A 214 4.47 17.81 -8.57
CA PHE A 214 3.86 17.83 -7.23
C PHE A 214 2.46 17.25 -7.23
N ALA A 215 2.13 16.47 -6.19
CA ALA A 215 0.80 15.90 -5.97
C ALA A 215 -0.17 16.94 -5.37
N LYS A 216 -0.35 18.09 -6.05
CA LYS A 216 -1.07 19.25 -5.54
C LYS A 216 -2.47 18.95 -4.99
N ASP A 217 -3.13 17.97 -5.58
CA ASP A 217 -4.46 17.52 -5.16
C ASP A 217 -4.48 16.84 -3.79
N LEU A 218 -3.33 16.31 -3.33
CA LEU A 218 -3.16 15.72 -2.01
C LEU A 218 -2.73 16.75 -0.95
N LEU A 219 -2.52 18.00 -1.35
CA LEU A 219 -2.05 19.12 -0.49
C LEU A 219 -3.14 20.17 -0.24
N GLN A 220 -4.41 19.85 -0.51
CA GLN A 220 -5.53 20.80 -0.40
C GLN A 220 -6.26 20.74 0.93
N THR A 221 -6.08 19.67 1.69
CA THR A 221 -6.95 19.36 2.83
C THR A 221 -6.16 19.22 4.10
N ASP A 222 -6.56 19.96 5.15
CA ASP A 222 -6.06 19.75 6.50
C ASP A 222 -6.80 18.59 7.18
N LEU A 223 -6.05 17.64 7.74
CA LEU A 223 -6.61 16.54 8.54
C LEU A 223 -7.46 17.06 9.70
N ALA A 224 -7.03 18.15 10.35
CA ALA A 224 -7.74 18.73 11.48
C ALA A 224 -9.16 19.18 11.13
N ASP A 225 -9.40 19.58 9.87
CA ASP A 225 -10.69 20.08 9.42
C ASP A 225 -11.67 18.97 9.03
N VAL A 226 -11.17 17.81 8.59
CA VAL A 226 -11.99 16.75 8.01
C VAL A 226 -12.13 15.51 8.90
N LEU A 227 -11.25 15.34 9.88
CA LEU A 227 -11.28 14.17 10.77
C LEU A 227 -12.57 14.11 11.59
N GLY A 228 -13.24 12.96 11.54
CA GLY A 228 -14.54 12.76 12.19
C GLY A 228 -15.73 13.35 11.43
N LYS A 229 -15.53 13.88 10.21
CA LYS A 229 -16.57 14.44 9.36
C LYS A 229 -16.75 13.66 8.05
N LYS A 230 -15.67 13.13 7.50
CA LYS A 230 -15.66 12.32 6.26
C LYS A 230 -14.56 11.26 6.32
N PRO A 231 -14.59 10.24 5.45
CA PRO A 231 -13.49 9.29 5.34
C PRO A 231 -12.21 10.00 4.88
N VAL A 232 -11.05 9.52 5.37
CA VAL A 232 -9.75 10.12 5.06
C VAL A 232 -8.74 9.03 4.71
N VAL A 233 -7.96 9.27 3.68
CA VAL A 233 -6.68 8.60 3.42
C VAL A 233 -5.58 9.61 3.69
N ILE A 234 -4.73 9.36 4.68
CA ILE A 234 -3.55 10.17 4.93
C ILE A 234 -2.30 9.32 4.76
N THR A 235 -1.36 9.84 3.94
CA THR A 235 -0.09 9.18 3.63
C THR A 235 1.06 10.05 4.09
N PHE A 236 1.91 9.49 4.94
CA PHE A 236 3.18 10.07 5.37
C PHE A 236 4.28 9.45 4.54
N ALA A 237 4.88 10.21 3.64
CA ALA A 237 5.89 9.73 2.72
C ALA A 237 6.83 10.85 2.29
N THR A 238 8.04 10.50 1.84
CA THR A 238 9.02 11.44 1.30
C THR A 238 9.56 10.90 -0.04
N PRO A 239 8.92 11.22 -1.18
CA PRO A 239 9.23 10.61 -2.47
C PRO A 239 10.70 10.70 -2.89
N LEU A 240 11.37 11.82 -2.63
CA LEU A 240 12.77 12.02 -3.04
C LEU A 240 13.80 11.53 -2.01
N LEU A 241 13.45 11.52 -0.71
CA LEU A 241 14.42 11.31 0.39
C LEU A 241 14.30 9.93 1.05
N CYS A 242 13.49 9.05 0.49
CA CYS A 242 13.18 7.73 1.04
C CYS A 242 14.30 6.73 0.75
N ALA A 243 14.97 6.26 1.80
CA ALA A 243 16.05 5.29 1.67
C ALA A 243 15.60 3.92 1.12
N SER A 244 14.36 3.52 1.40
CA SER A 244 13.78 2.25 0.93
C SER A 244 13.22 2.29 -0.50
N ARG A 245 13.19 3.47 -1.14
CA ARG A 245 12.70 3.71 -2.52
C ARG A 245 11.25 3.27 -2.79
N VAL A 246 10.44 3.17 -1.75
CA VAL A 246 9.01 2.81 -1.85
C VAL A 246 8.08 4.02 -1.69
N CYS A 247 8.55 5.15 -1.11
CA CYS A 247 7.69 6.31 -0.87
C CYS A 247 7.19 6.95 -2.17
N GLY A 248 8.03 7.06 -3.20
CA GLY A 248 7.62 7.55 -4.51
C GLY A 248 6.47 6.73 -5.10
N PRO A 249 6.64 5.41 -5.31
CA PRO A 249 5.57 4.53 -5.75
C PRO A 249 4.30 4.62 -4.89
N VAL A 250 4.43 4.76 -3.57
CA VAL A 250 3.27 4.86 -2.67
C VAL A 250 2.47 6.14 -2.92
N VAL A 251 3.12 7.31 -3.11
CA VAL A 251 2.39 8.55 -3.41
C VAL A 251 1.75 8.51 -4.79
N ASP A 252 2.42 7.91 -5.79
CA ASP A 252 1.85 7.67 -7.12
C ASP A 252 0.57 6.82 -7.06
N ILE A 253 0.57 5.77 -6.22
CA ILE A 253 -0.59 4.90 -5.95
C ILE A 253 -1.72 5.71 -5.30
N VAL A 254 -1.41 6.56 -4.32
CA VAL A 254 -2.43 7.39 -3.65
C VAL A 254 -3.09 8.34 -4.64
N GLU A 255 -2.33 8.99 -5.54
CA GLU A 255 -2.90 9.83 -6.60
C GLU A 255 -3.82 9.05 -7.54
N GLN A 256 -3.38 7.87 -7.98
CA GLN A 256 -4.22 7.03 -8.85
C GLN A 256 -5.51 6.61 -8.16
N VAL A 257 -5.46 6.19 -6.90
CA VAL A 257 -6.66 5.76 -6.16
C VAL A 257 -7.59 6.94 -5.92
N LYS A 258 -7.06 8.12 -5.56
CA LYS A 258 -7.85 9.34 -5.42
C LYS A 258 -8.65 9.67 -6.67
N ALA A 259 -8.07 9.51 -7.86
CA ALA A 259 -8.72 9.83 -9.13
C ALA A 259 -10.00 9.02 -9.39
N THR A 260 -10.14 7.84 -8.76
CA THR A 260 -11.30 6.94 -8.93
C THR A 260 -12.12 6.74 -7.66
N ALA A 261 -11.67 7.27 -6.53
CA ALA A 261 -12.36 7.15 -5.26
C ALA A 261 -13.63 8.04 -5.20
N PRO A 262 -14.61 7.72 -4.34
CA PRO A 262 -15.73 8.59 -4.06
C PRO A 262 -15.28 9.99 -3.64
N LYS A 263 -15.98 11.04 -4.14
CA LYS A 263 -15.58 12.45 -3.95
C LYS A 263 -15.61 12.92 -2.49
N ASP A 264 -16.33 12.24 -1.63
CA ASP A 264 -16.43 12.55 -0.20
C ASP A 264 -15.25 12.02 0.61
N VAL A 265 -14.38 11.17 0.04
CA VAL A 265 -13.15 10.71 0.67
C VAL A 265 -12.06 11.79 0.52
N ALA A 266 -11.50 12.24 1.61
CA ALA A 266 -10.36 13.17 1.61
C ALA A 266 -9.05 12.38 1.44
N PHE A 267 -8.14 12.90 0.61
CA PHE A 267 -6.80 12.32 0.43
C PHE A 267 -5.76 13.37 0.79
N ILE A 268 -4.79 12.99 1.62
CA ILE A 268 -3.79 13.90 2.19
C ILE A 268 -2.40 13.26 2.05
N HIS A 269 -1.45 14.00 1.51
CA HIS A 269 -0.02 13.69 1.57
C HIS A 269 0.67 14.58 2.59
N GLN A 270 1.46 14.01 3.47
CA GLN A 270 2.28 14.69 4.46
C GLN A 270 3.74 14.26 4.31
N GLU A 271 4.61 15.20 3.97
CA GLU A 271 6.05 14.97 3.94
C GLU A 271 6.61 14.64 5.34
N ILE A 272 7.72 13.89 5.33
CA ILE A 272 8.36 13.39 6.55
C ILE A 272 9.25 14.45 7.21
N TYR A 273 10.14 15.09 6.45
CA TYR A 273 11.20 15.93 7.00
C TYR A 273 10.86 17.42 6.97
N LYS A 274 11.29 18.15 8.01
CA LYS A 274 11.16 19.62 8.08
C LYS A 274 11.89 20.25 6.90
N ASP A 275 11.23 21.19 6.22
CA ASP A 275 11.74 21.89 5.04
C ASP A 275 12.29 20.96 3.96
N ASN A 276 11.78 19.71 3.92
CA ASN A 276 12.23 18.66 3.02
C ASN A 276 13.75 18.39 3.11
N GLN A 277 14.30 18.44 4.33
CA GLN A 277 15.72 18.23 4.64
C GLN A 277 15.88 17.22 5.77
N VAL A 278 16.53 16.07 5.49
CA VAL A 278 16.73 14.98 6.46
C VAL A 278 17.41 15.45 7.74
N ASN A 279 18.44 16.32 7.61
CA ASN A 279 19.21 16.83 8.74
C ASN A 279 18.44 17.77 9.69
N LYS A 280 17.25 18.25 9.28
CA LYS A 280 16.36 19.06 10.14
C LYS A 280 15.41 18.22 10.98
N GLY A 281 15.47 16.89 10.84
CA GLY A 281 14.60 15.94 11.54
C GLY A 281 13.17 15.92 11.00
N VAL A 282 12.34 15.10 11.65
CA VAL A 282 10.96 14.87 11.19
C VAL A 282 10.03 16.04 11.55
N ARG A 283 8.99 16.23 10.76
CA ARG A 283 7.89 17.17 11.02
C ARG A 283 7.13 16.77 12.29
N SER A 284 6.53 17.74 12.96
CA SER A 284 5.77 17.53 14.20
C SER A 284 4.63 16.54 14.04
N GLN A 285 3.98 16.51 12.89
CA GLN A 285 2.92 15.55 12.55
C GLN A 285 3.41 14.11 12.60
N VAL A 286 4.59 13.83 12.03
CA VAL A 286 5.24 12.52 12.02
C VAL A 286 5.58 12.08 13.45
N ALA A 287 6.16 12.99 14.25
CA ALA A 287 6.48 12.74 15.64
C ALA A 287 5.22 12.49 16.50
N THR A 288 4.16 13.30 16.31
CA THR A 288 2.88 13.15 17.01
C THR A 288 2.20 11.81 16.69
N TRP A 289 2.26 11.37 15.44
CA TRP A 289 1.77 10.06 15.02
C TRP A 289 2.70 8.90 15.42
N ARG A 290 3.88 9.21 16.00
CA ARG A 290 4.87 8.24 16.49
C ARG A 290 5.34 7.27 15.38
N LEU A 291 5.57 7.81 14.19
CA LEU A 291 6.04 7.04 13.05
C LEU A 291 7.56 6.87 13.14
N ALA A 292 8.02 5.62 13.27
CA ALA A 292 9.44 5.28 13.38
C ALA A 292 10.06 4.87 12.04
N SER A 293 9.27 4.76 11.00
CA SER A 293 9.63 4.39 9.63
C SER A 293 8.80 5.18 8.63
N GLU A 294 9.11 5.06 7.33
CA GLU A 294 8.31 5.59 6.23
C GLU A 294 8.29 4.60 5.05
N PRO A 295 7.25 4.62 4.20
CA PRO A 295 6.02 5.38 4.32
C PRO A 295 4.98 4.72 5.24
N TRP A 296 4.01 5.52 5.71
CA TRP A 296 2.82 5.05 6.38
C TRP A 296 1.57 5.59 5.69
N THR A 297 0.54 4.77 5.55
CA THR A 297 -0.78 5.21 5.08
C THR A 297 -1.87 4.71 6.03
N PHE A 298 -2.78 5.61 6.36
CA PHE A 298 -3.93 5.33 7.23
C PHE A 298 -5.22 5.63 6.46
N VAL A 299 -6.12 4.67 6.45
CA VAL A 299 -7.48 4.82 5.95
C VAL A 299 -8.40 4.92 7.15
N ILE A 300 -9.06 6.05 7.28
CA ILE A 300 -9.82 6.47 8.47
C ILE A 300 -11.29 6.57 8.07
N ASP A 301 -12.18 6.04 8.89
CA ASP A 301 -13.62 6.10 8.65
C ASP A 301 -14.20 7.47 9.03
N ARG A 302 -15.46 7.68 8.69
CA ARG A 302 -16.21 8.93 8.95
C ARG A 302 -16.30 9.29 10.44
N THR A 303 -16.10 8.33 11.34
CA THR A 303 -16.11 8.55 12.79
C THR A 303 -14.73 8.91 13.37
N GLY A 304 -13.72 8.97 12.51
CA GLY A 304 -12.33 9.23 12.89
C GLY A 304 -11.58 8.01 13.43
N LYS A 305 -12.08 6.78 13.21
CA LYS A 305 -11.38 5.55 13.55
C LYS A 305 -10.60 5.03 12.36
N ILE A 306 -9.42 4.51 12.62
CA ILE A 306 -8.58 3.86 11.61
C ILE A 306 -9.23 2.52 11.23
N SER A 307 -9.61 2.39 9.97
CA SER A 307 -10.11 1.15 9.38
C SER A 307 -8.96 0.24 8.94
N THR A 308 -7.96 0.84 8.28
CA THR A 308 -6.79 0.12 7.76
C THR A 308 -5.56 1.00 7.91
N ARG A 309 -4.41 0.39 8.22
CA ARG A 309 -3.11 1.05 8.13
C ARG A 309 -2.15 0.21 7.33
N PHE A 310 -1.28 0.87 6.60
CA PHE A 310 -0.17 0.26 5.89
C PHE A 310 1.15 0.85 6.39
N GLU A 311 2.09 0.00 6.71
CA GLU A 311 3.50 0.33 6.84
C GLU A 311 4.23 -0.18 5.59
N GLY A 312 5.06 0.67 4.99
CA GLY A 312 5.79 0.33 3.77
C GLY A 312 4.91 0.33 2.52
N ALA A 313 5.31 -0.46 1.53
CA ALA A 313 4.67 -0.51 0.22
C ALA A 313 3.36 -1.30 0.21
N TYR A 314 2.45 -0.90 -0.66
CA TYR A 314 1.18 -1.58 -0.96
C TYR A 314 0.78 -1.28 -2.41
N SER A 315 -0.11 -2.11 -2.98
CA SER A 315 -0.58 -1.93 -4.36
C SER A 315 -1.78 -0.97 -4.45
N VAL A 316 -2.08 -0.51 -5.69
CA VAL A 316 -3.32 0.19 -6.02
C VAL A 316 -4.54 -0.59 -5.52
N GLY A 317 -4.56 -1.91 -5.78
CA GLY A 317 -5.66 -2.77 -5.38
C GLY A 317 -5.82 -2.88 -3.86
N GLU A 318 -4.74 -2.93 -3.09
CA GLU A 318 -4.81 -2.94 -1.62
C GLU A 318 -5.42 -1.63 -1.08
N LEU A 319 -4.99 -0.48 -1.61
CA LEU A 319 -5.54 0.80 -1.18
C LEU A 319 -7.01 0.96 -1.59
N GLN A 320 -7.39 0.56 -2.80
CA GLN A 320 -8.79 0.59 -3.26
C GLN A 320 -9.69 -0.27 -2.36
N ARG A 321 -9.26 -1.49 -2.00
CA ARG A 321 -10.00 -2.34 -1.05
C ARG A 321 -10.13 -1.71 0.34
N ALA A 322 -9.09 -1.00 0.79
CA ALA A 322 -9.12 -0.31 2.09
C ALA A 322 -10.07 0.90 2.06
N VAL A 323 -10.04 1.70 1.00
CA VAL A 323 -10.94 2.85 0.80
C VAL A 323 -12.41 2.38 0.73
N ALA A 324 -12.69 1.31 0.00
CA ALA A 324 -14.05 0.77 -0.14
C ALA A 324 -14.69 0.32 1.20
N LYS A 325 -13.90 0.12 2.26
CA LYS A 325 -14.43 -0.21 3.59
C LYS A 325 -14.97 1.01 4.34
N VAL A 326 -14.64 2.22 3.92
CA VAL A 326 -14.95 3.46 4.64
C VAL A 326 -15.73 4.49 3.80
N ALA A 327 -15.76 4.29 2.49
CA ALA A 327 -16.46 5.12 1.52
C ALA A 327 -17.99 4.93 1.55
#